data_90a051d4a27e0a75dff94e4678559e8f
#
_entry.id   90a051d4a27e0a75dff94e4678559e8f
#
_cell.length_a   1.000
_cell.length_b   1.000
_cell.length_c   1.000
_cell.angle_alpha   90.00
_cell.angle_beta   90.00
_cell.angle_gamma   90.00
#
_symmetry.space_group_name_H-M   'P 1'
#
loop_
_entity.id
_entity.type
_entity.pdbx_description
1 polymer ?
#
loop_
_entity_poly.entity_id
_entity_poly.type
_entity_poly.pdbx_seq_one_letter_code
_entity_poly.pdbx_strand_id
1 'polypeptide(L)'
;MGLTVLEVAVANPSAPNESRTVEFLVDSGAVYSVVPAAVLDGLSIKPLAEQEFRLANGEKIVRRKGVAVFRYGDRIGGADVIFGEPGDSALLGAFTLEALGLALDPLRRELKPLPLVLALHTAR
;
A
#
# COMPACT_ATOMS: atom_id res chain seq x y z
N MET A 1 1.01 13.34 -19.44
CA MET A 1 1.59 12.14 -18.82
C MET A 1 0.53 11.36 -18.09
N GLY A 2 0.33 10.12 -18.48
CA GLY A 2 -0.63 9.25 -17.80
C GLY A 2 -0.14 8.82 -16.43
N LEU A 3 -1.07 8.66 -15.49
CA LEU A 3 -0.80 8.06 -14.20
C LEU A 3 -1.20 6.59 -14.27
N THR A 4 -0.45 5.73 -13.61
CA THR A 4 -0.84 4.33 -13.52
C THR A 4 -1.86 4.19 -12.41
N VAL A 5 -3.03 3.66 -12.76
CA VAL A 5 -4.13 3.41 -11.84
C VAL A 5 -4.35 1.92 -11.75
N LEU A 6 -4.59 1.42 -10.54
CA LEU A 6 -4.73 -0.01 -10.31
C LEU A 6 -5.82 -0.27 -9.29
N GLU A 7 -6.65 -1.27 -9.54
CA GLU A 7 -7.64 -1.72 -8.57
C GLU A 7 -7.02 -2.86 -7.75
N VAL A 8 -6.99 -2.67 -6.43
CA VAL A 8 -6.40 -3.65 -5.51
C VAL A 8 -7.38 -3.88 -4.37
N ALA A 9 -7.55 -5.13 -4.01
CA ALA A 9 -8.40 -5.49 -2.86
C ALA A 9 -7.64 -5.27 -1.57
N VAL A 10 -8.32 -4.69 -0.59
CA VAL A 10 -7.79 -4.40 0.75
C VAL A 10 -8.61 -5.17 1.76
N ALA A 11 -7.96 -5.81 2.71
CA ALA A 11 -8.63 -6.59 3.74
C ALA A 11 -7.93 -6.45 5.08
N ASN A 12 -8.69 -6.75 6.14
CA ASN A 12 -8.13 -6.88 7.47
C ASN A 12 -7.34 -8.20 7.54
N PRO A 13 -6.11 -8.20 8.07
CA PRO A 13 -5.34 -9.44 8.22
C PRO A 13 -6.07 -10.54 8.98
N SER A 14 -6.98 -10.19 9.89
CA SER A 14 -7.77 -11.16 10.64
C SER A 14 -8.98 -11.70 9.88
N ALA A 15 -9.32 -11.08 8.74
CA ALA A 15 -10.44 -11.49 7.90
C ALA A 15 -10.09 -11.30 6.41
N PRO A 16 -9.08 -12.05 5.91
CA PRO A 16 -8.51 -11.75 4.59
C PRO A 16 -9.45 -12.04 3.42
N ASN A 17 -10.54 -12.76 3.66
CA ASN A 17 -11.53 -13.03 2.62
C ASN A 17 -12.62 -11.96 2.53
N GLU A 18 -12.64 -11.01 3.46
CA GLU A 18 -13.59 -9.90 3.46
C GLU A 18 -12.86 -8.65 3.00
N SER A 19 -12.90 -8.38 1.70
CA SER A 19 -12.12 -7.30 1.11
C SER A 19 -12.99 -6.21 0.51
N ARG A 20 -12.38 -5.04 0.35
CA ARG A 20 -12.90 -3.92 -0.42
C ARG A 20 -11.92 -3.59 -1.52
N THR A 21 -12.42 -3.46 -2.74
CA THR A 21 -11.58 -3.03 -3.86
C THR A 21 -11.46 -1.51 -3.85
N VAL A 22 -10.23 -1.04 -3.95
CA VAL A 22 -9.91 0.39 -3.97
C VAL A 22 -9.13 0.69 -5.24
N GLU A 23 -9.45 1.80 -5.87
CA GLU A 23 -8.69 2.28 -7.02
C GLU A 23 -7.54 3.16 -6.50
N PHE A 24 -6.33 2.80 -6.87
CA PHE A 24 -5.12 3.48 -6.40
C PHE A 24 -4.37 4.13 -7.54
N LEU A 25 -3.77 5.27 -7.25
CA LEU A 25 -2.67 5.78 -8.05
C LEU A 25 -1.41 5.05 -7.61
N VAL A 26 -0.68 4.46 -8.55
CA VAL A 26 0.56 3.77 -8.24
C VAL A 26 1.69 4.79 -8.21
N ASP A 27 2.35 4.90 -7.07
CA ASP A 27 3.42 5.86 -6.84
C ASP A 27 4.59 5.18 -6.13
N SER A 28 5.57 4.74 -6.90
CA SER A 28 6.76 4.08 -6.36
C SER A 28 7.66 5.03 -5.58
N GLY A 29 7.46 6.34 -5.71
CA GLY A 29 8.15 7.34 -4.89
C GLY A 29 7.56 7.48 -3.50
N ALA A 30 6.33 6.99 -3.28
CA ALA A 30 5.73 6.94 -1.96
C ALA A 30 6.14 5.65 -1.27
N VAL A 31 6.53 5.73 0.01
CA VAL A 31 6.90 4.55 0.78
C VAL A 31 5.66 3.78 1.19
N TYR A 32 4.68 4.46 1.78
CA TYR A 32 3.47 3.86 2.31
C TYR A 32 2.32 3.98 1.33
N SER A 33 1.41 3.02 1.39
CA SER A 33 0.12 3.14 0.72
C SER A 33 -0.85 3.92 1.58
N VAL A 34 -1.74 4.66 0.93
CA VAL A 34 -2.79 5.44 1.58
C VAL A 34 -4.14 4.89 1.14
N VAL A 35 -4.97 4.53 2.10
CA VAL A 35 -6.32 4.02 1.86
C VAL A 35 -7.29 4.93 2.60
N PRO A 36 -8.42 5.32 2.02
CA PRO A 36 -9.39 6.14 2.73
C PRO A 36 -9.75 5.54 4.09
N ALA A 37 -9.73 6.37 5.12
CA ALA A 37 -10.02 5.92 6.48
C ALA A 37 -11.37 5.21 6.58
N ALA A 38 -12.38 5.67 5.84
CA ALA A 38 -13.70 5.04 5.85
C ALA A 38 -13.65 3.58 5.38
N VAL A 39 -12.79 3.26 4.41
CA VAL A 39 -12.61 1.88 3.94
C VAL A 39 -11.97 1.03 5.03
N LEU A 40 -10.90 1.53 5.64
CA LEU A 40 -10.19 0.80 6.69
C LEU A 40 -11.06 0.60 7.92
N ASP A 41 -11.80 1.63 8.33
CA ASP A 41 -12.76 1.53 9.44
C ASP A 41 -13.85 0.51 9.12
N GLY A 42 -14.36 0.51 7.90
CA GLY A 42 -15.36 -0.45 7.45
C GLY A 42 -14.85 -1.89 7.44
N LEU A 43 -13.54 -2.09 7.32
CA LEU A 43 -12.90 -3.39 7.40
C LEU A 43 -12.45 -3.73 8.83
N SER A 44 -12.77 -2.89 9.79
CA SER A 44 -12.37 -3.04 11.20
C SER A 44 -10.86 -3.06 11.41
N ILE A 45 -10.12 -2.42 10.52
CA ILE A 45 -8.69 -2.25 10.69
C ILE A 45 -8.45 -1.11 11.69
N LYS A 46 -7.76 -1.42 12.78
CA LYS A 46 -7.48 -0.45 13.84
C LYS A 46 -6.14 0.22 13.59
N PRO A 47 -6.02 1.53 13.84
CA PRO A 47 -4.72 2.17 13.78
C PRO A 47 -3.84 1.66 14.91
N LEU A 48 -2.56 1.46 14.61
CA LEU A 48 -1.57 1.01 15.58
C LEU A 48 -0.72 2.17 16.09
N ALA A 49 -0.59 3.23 15.31
CA ALA A 49 0.28 4.36 15.64
C ALA A 49 -0.14 5.58 14.85
N GLU A 50 0.45 6.72 15.20
CA GLU A 50 0.41 7.92 14.37
C GLU A 50 1.76 8.11 13.72
N GLN A 51 1.75 8.63 12.50
CA GLN A 51 2.95 8.87 11.72
C GLN A 51 2.96 10.31 11.24
N GLU A 52 4.05 11.01 11.50
CA GLU A 52 4.25 12.36 11.00
C GLU A 52 4.88 12.31 9.60
N PHE A 53 4.38 13.14 8.71
CA PHE A 53 4.90 13.27 7.35
C PHE A 53 5.20 14.72 7.07
N ARG A 54 6.25 14.97 6.28
CA ARG A 54 6.56 16.30 5.79
C ARG A 54 6.16 16.37 4.33
N LEU A 55 5.35 17.37 4.01
CA LEU A 55 4.93 17.63 2.63
C LEU A 55 6.01 18.42 1.89
N ALA A 56 5.90 18.45 0.56
CA ALA A 56 6.86 19.13 -0.29
C ALA A 56 7.00 20.63 0.02
N ASN A 57 5.90 21.25 0.50
CA ASN A 57 5.90 22.66 0.89
C ASN A 57 6.47 22.92 2.30
N GLY A 58 6.96 21.89 2.98
CA GLY A 58 7.52 21.98 4.32
C GLY A 58 6.51 21.78 5.44
N GLU A 59 5.23 21.73 5.14
CA GLU A 59 4.21 21.48 6.15
C GLU A 59 4.32 20.07 6.70
N LYS A 60 3.96 19.92 7.95
CA LYS A 60 3.88 18.61 8.60
C LYS A 60 2.44 18.21 8.76
N ILE A 61 2.15 16.96 8.47
CA ILE A 61 0.84 16.37 8.72
C ILE A 61 1.02 15.10 9.53
N VAL A 62 -0.02 14.73 10.26
CA VAL A 62 -0.04 13.48 11.04
C VAL A 62 -1.17 12.63 10.49
N ARG A 63 -0.88 11.37 10.28
CA ARG A 63 -1.86 10.37 9.84
C ARG A 63 -1.75 9.13 10.70
N ARG A 64 -2.87 8.46 10.89
CA ARG A 64 -2.89 7.17 11.59
C ARG A 64 -2.34 6.10 10.67
N LYS A 65 -1.67 5.13 11.23
CA LYS A 65 -1.05 4.03 10.50
C LYS A 65 -1.48 2.70 11.09
N GLY A 66 -1.78 1.75 10.22
CA GLY A 66 -2.12 0.38 10.61
C GLY A 66 -1.48 -0.60 9.64
N VAL A 67 -2.02 -1.82 9.62
CA VAL A 67 -1.55 -2.89 8.73
C VAL A 67 -2.75 -3.47 8.00
N ALA A 68 -2.60 -3.68 6.70
CA ALA A 68 -3.64 -4.27 5.86
C ALA A 68 -3.06 -5.36 4.98
N VAL A 69 -3.93 -6.22 4.49
CA VAL A 69 -3.61 -7.20 3.45
C VAL A 69 -4.08 -6.63 2.13
N PHE A 70 -3.22 -6.73 1.13
CA PHE A 70 -3.52 -6.30 -0.24
C PHE A 70 -3.50 -7.50 -1.16
N ARG A 71 -4.41 -7.52 -2.12
CA ARG A 71 -4.48 -8.60 -3.10
C ARG A 71 -4.66 -8.02 -4.50
N TYR A 72 -3.82 -8.47 -5.40
CA TYR A 72 -3.88 -8.12 -6.82
C TYR A 72 -3.73 -9.38 -7.65
N GLY A 73 -4.81 -9.81 -8.29
CA GLY A 73 -4.82 -11.09 -8.99
C GLY A 73 -4.58 -12.24 -8.02
N ASP A 74 -3.59 -13.05 -8.29
CA ASP A 74 -3.18 -14.16 -7.43
C ASP A 74 -2.08 -13.77 -6.42
N ARG A 75 -1.74 -12.48 -6.38
CA ARG A 75 -0.71 -11.96 -5.48
C ARG A 75 -1.35 -11.41 -4.21
N ILE A 76 -0.74 -11.71 -3.08
CA ILE A 76 -1.22 -11.24 -1.78
C ILE A 76 -0.02 -10.84 -0.93
N GLY A 77 -0.19 -9.78 -0.16
CA GLY A 77 0.86 -9.33 0.76
C GLY A 77 0.31 -8.41 1.82
N GLY A 78 0.95 -8.41 2.98
CA GLY A 78 0.64 -7.50 4.06
C GLY A 78 1.62 -6.33 4.07
N ALA A 79 1.11 -5.15 4.37
CA ALA A 79 1.95 -3.96 4.43
C ALA A 79 1.33 -2.90 5.33
N ASP A 80 2.16 -1.96 5.76
CA ASP A 80 1.69 -0.78 6.47
C ASP A 80 0.76 0.03 5.59
N VAL A 81 -0.26 0.60 6.19
CA VAL A 81 -1.23 1.43 5.49
C VAL A 81 -1.48 2.70 6.29
N ILE A 82 -1.58 3.81 5.57
CA ILE A 82 -1.92 5.11 6.14
C ILE A 82 -3.42 5.32 5.98
N PHE A 83 -4.08 5.75 7.06
CA PHE A 83 -5.50 6.12 7.04
C PHE A 83 -5.62 7.46 6.35
N GLY A 84 -6.11 7.48 5.12
CA GLY A 84 -6.30 8.70 4.34
C GLY A 84 -7.45 9.52 4.88
N GLU A 85 -7.19 10.81 5.10
CA GLU A 85 -8.21 11.78 5.47
C GLU A 85 -8.95 12.27 4.23
N PRO A 86 -10.14 12.88 4.39
CA PRO A 86 -10.84 13.45 3.23
C PRO A 86 -9.94 14.42 2.46
N GLY A 87 -9.89 14.25 1.15
CA GLY A 87 -9.00 15.01 0.27
C GLY A 87 -7.68 14.32 -0.03
N ASP A 88 -7.28 13.32 0.74
CA ASP A 88 -6.09 12.54 0.43
C ASP A 88 -6.37 11.59 -0.73
N SER A 89 -5.41 11.45 -1.63
CA SER A 89 -5.52 10.47 -2.71
C SER A 89 -5.21 9.07 -2.20
N ALA A 90 -5.90 8.07 -2.75
CA ALA A 90 -5.55 6.68 -2.52
C ALA A 90 -4.28 6.37 -3.33
N LEU A 91 -3.22 6.01 -2.64
CA LEU A 91 -1.90 5.77 -3.23
C LEU A 91 -1.42 4.35 -2.93
N LEU A 92 -0.85 3.70 -3.92
CA LEU A 92 -0.18 2.42 -3.75
C LEU A 92 1.32 2.67 -3.74
N GLY A 93 1.94 2.50 -2.58
CA GLY A 93 3.33 2.85 -2.36
C GLY A 93 4.28 1.66 -2.51
N ALA A 94 5.57 1.93 -2.31
CA ALA A 94 6.63 0.96 -2.57
C ALA A 94 6.53 -0.28 -1.69
N PHE A 95 6.22 -0.13 -0.41
CA PHE A 95 6.12 -1.29 0.48
C PHE A 95 5.04 -2.26 0.04
N THR A 96 3.89 -1.75 -0.41
CA THR A 96 2.81 -2.62 -0.89
C THR A 96 3.20 -3.28 -2.20
N LEU A 97 3.82 -2.54 -3.13
CA LEU A 97 4.28 -3.13 -4.38
C LEU A 97 5.26 -4.27 -4.11
N GLU A 98 6.22 -4.07 -3.23
CA GLU A 98 7.17 -5.12 -2.86
C GLU A 98 6.48 -6.31 -2.19
N ALA A 99 5.52 -6.04 -1.29
CA ALA A 99 4.75 -7.10 -0.64
C ALA A 99 3.97 -7.94 -1.65
N LEU A 100 3.53 -7.33 -2.74
CA LEU A 100 2.85 -8.04 -3.83
C LEU A 100 3.83 -8.66 -4.83
N GLY A 101 5.13 -8.45 -4.65
CA GLY A 101 6.14 -8.94 -5.57
C GLY A 101 6.13 -8.22 -6.91
N LEU A 102 5.81 -6.93 -6.90
CA LEU A 102 5.69 -6.11 -8.10
C LEU A 102 6.63 -4.92 -8.05
N ALA A 103 7.04 -4.47 -9.22
CA ALA A 103 7.76 -3.23 -9.41
C ALA A 103 7.10 -2.44 -10.53
N LEU A 104 7.14 -1.12 -10.43
CA LEU A 104 6.68 -0.24 -11.49
C LEU A 104 7.85 0.08 -12.41
N ASP A 105 7.67 -0.21 -13.70
CA ASP A 105 8.61 0.24 -14.72
C ASP A 105 8.28 1.70 -15.04
N PRO A 106 9.13 2.65 -14.66
CA PRO A 106 8.80 4.07 -14.83
C PRO A 106 8.76 4.53 -16.28
N LEU A 107 9.46 3.83 -17.17
CA LEU A 107 9.50 4.19 -18.59
C LEU A 107 8.27 3.70 -19.33
N ARG A 108 7.86 2.47 -19.07
CA ARG A 108 6.70 1.84 -19.71
C ARG A 108 5.42 2.04 -18.93
N ARG A 109 5.54 2.45 -17.67
CA ARG A 109 4.41 2.60 -16.73
C ARG A 109 3.62 1.32 -16.57
N GLU A 110 4.33 0.23 -16.58
CA GLU A 110 3.78 -1.10 -16.42
C GLU A 110 4.27 -1.70 -15.12
N LEU A 111 3.43 -2.50 -14.50
CA LEU A 111 3.87 -3.33 -13.38
C LEU A 111 4.53 -4.58 -13.95
N LYS A 112 5.61 -4.97 -13.32
CA LYS A 112 6.32 -6.19 -13.68
C LYS A 112 6.68 -6.96 -12.41
N PRO A 113 6.85 -8.29 -12.51
CA PRO A 113 7.27 -9.07 -11.36
C PRO A 113 8.65 -8.63 -10.86
N LEU A 114 8.79 -8.54 -9.54
CA LEU A 114 10.09 -8.40 -8.92
C LEU A 114 10.79 -9.74 -8.89
N PRO A 115 12.11 -9.78 -9.17
CA PRO A 115 12.88 -10.98 -8.85
C PRO A 115 12.84 -11.20 -7.34
N LEU A 116 12.32 -12.34 -6.91
CA LEU A 116 12.22 -12.67 -5.49
C LEU A 116 13.40 -13.58 -5.13
N VAL A 117 14.33 -13.02 -4.40
CA VAL A 117 15.53 -13.74 -3.97
C VAL A 117 15.55 -13.79 -2.45
N LEU A 118 15.66 -14.99 -1.91
CA LEU A 118 15.84 -15.18 -0.48
C LEU A 118 17.30 -15.53 -0.21
N ALA A 119 17.94 -14.70 0.60
CA ALA A 119 19.29 -14.98 1.05
C ALA A 119 19.19 -15.81 2.34
N LEU A 120 19.22 -17.13 2.18
CA LEU A 120 19.15 -18.04 3.30
C LEU A 120 20.54 -18.42 3.78
N HIS A 121 20.79 -18.24 5.07
CA HIS A 121 22.03 -18.65 5.70
C HIS A 121 21.79 -19.94 6.45
N THR A 122 22.52 -20.99 6.09
CA THR A 122 22.48 -22.24 6.81
C THR A 122 23.64 -22.29 7.81
N ALA A 123 23.31 -22.61 9.04
CA ALA A 123 24.33 -22.84 10.06
C ALA A 123 25.13 -24.12 9.74
N ARG A 124 26.38 -24.09 10.05
CA ARG A 124 27.27 -25.24 9.83
C ARG A 124 27.89 -25.69 11.12
#